data_bc86e6b8922716102edd223ad477861f
#
_entry.id   bc86e6b8922716102edd223ad477861f
#
_cell.length_a   1.000
_cell.length_b   1.000
_cell.length_c   1.000
_cell.angle_alpha   90.00
_cell.angle_beta   90.00
_cell.angle_gamma   90.00
#
_symmetry.space_group_name_H-M   'P 1'
#
loop_
_entity.id
_entity.type
_entity.pdbx_description
1 polymer ?
#
loop_
_entity_poly.entity_id
_entity_poly.type
_entity_poly.pdbx_seq_one_letter_code
_entity_poly.pdbx_strand_id
1 'polypeptide(L)' 'MAMTSEQLRAALGDLNGQRDVRIAFERADGCVIEKALLVPVEEDRIVKLTDGSREFLLDAERIAWIEIG' A
#
# COMPACT_ATOMS: atom_id res chain seq x y z
N MET A 1 -12.67 -10.12 -7.08
CA MET A 1 -12.39 -10.49 -5.67
C MET A 1 -11.48 -9.44 -5.07
N ALA A 2 -11.82 -8.95 -3.88
CA ALA A 2 -11.03 -7.92 -3.22
C ALA A 2 -9.93 -8.54 -2.36
N MET A 3 -8.80 -7.83 -2.25
CA MET A 3 -7.77 -8.21 -1.30
C MET A 3 -8.22 -7.90 0.12
N THR A 4 -7.83 -8.74 1.07
CA THR A 4 -8.00 -8.40 2.48
C THR A 4 -6.84 -7.53 2.93
N SER A 5 -7.01 -6.81 4.04
CA SER A 5 -5.93 -6.02 4.64
C SER A 5 -4.73 -6.91 4.97
N GLU A 6 -4.99 -8.14 5.41
CA GLU A 6 -3.92 -9.07 5.75
C GLU A 6 -3.14 -9.50 4.52
N GLN A 7 -3.83 -9.78 3.41
CA GLN A 7 -3.17 -10.11 2.15
C GLN A 7 -2.33 -8.95 1.64
N LEU A 8 -2.88 -7.75 1.70
CA LEU A 8 -2.17 -6.57 1.26
C LEU A 8 -0.92 -6.33 2.12
N ARG A 9 -1.07 -6.46 3.43
CA ARG A 9 0.05 -6.26 4.35
C ARG A 9 1.15 -7.29 4.11
N ALA A 10 0.76 -8.53 3.85
CA ALA A 10 1.73 -9.58 3.55
C ALA A 10 2.50 -9.28 2.25
N ALA A 11 1.78 -8.82 1.23
CA ALA A 11 2.40 -8.48 -0.05
C ALA A 11 3.38 -7.31 0.06
N LEU A 12 3.11 -6.37 0.95
CA LEU A 12 3.93 -5.17 1.12
C LEU A 12 5.00 -5.32 2.21
N GLY A 13 5.04 -6.47 2.86
CA GLY A 13 5.90 -6.67 4.04
C GLY A 13 7.39 -6.60 3.77
N ASP A 14 7.82 -6.82 2.53
CA ASP A 14 9.24 -6.79 2.17
C ASP A 14 9.73 -5.41 1.76
N LEU A 15 8.87 -4.40 1.76
CA LEU A 15 9.27 -3.05 1.41
C LEU A 15 10.26 -2.50 2.44
N ASN A 16 11.33 -1.89 1.94
CA ASN A 16 12.40 -1.40 2.80
C ASN A 16 12.81 0.04 2.50
N GLY A 17 11.94 0.79 1.83
CA GLY A 17 12.22 2.18 1.50
C GLY A 17 13.06 2.38 0.25
N GLN A 18 13.26 1.33 -0.54
CA GLN A 18 14.08 1.40 -1.74
C GLN A 18 13.31 1.15 -3.03
N ARG A 19 12.06 0.70 -2.92
CA ARG A 19 11.25 0.35 -4.08
C ARG A 19 10.07 1.28 -4.22
N ASP A 20 9.74 1.59 -5.46
CA ASP A 20 8.55 2.37 -5.75
C ASP A 20 7.35 1.43 -5.86
N VAL A 21 6.21 1.87 -5.36
CA VAL A 21 4.97 1.09 -5.42
C VAL A 21 3.95 1.89 -6.21
N ARG A 22 3.41 1.25 -7.24
CA ARG A 22 2.32 1.82 -8.02
C ARG A 22 1.05 1.08 -7.66
N ILE A 23 0.01 1.82 -7.32
CA ILE A 23 -1.27 1.26 -6.88
C ILE A 23 -2.36 1.79 -7.80
N ALA A 24 -3.16 0.88 -8.33
CA ALA A 24 -4.34 1.24 -9.11
C ALA A 24 -5.58 0.89 -8.31
N PHE A 25 -6.50 1.84 -8.21
CA PHE A 25 -7.75 1.65 -7.48
C PHE A 25 -8.90 1.46 -8.45
N GLU A 26 -9.93 0.76 -8.01
CA GLU A 26 -11.15 0.60 -8.78
C GLU A 26 -11.87 1.93 -8.85
N ARG A 27 -12.23 2.37 -10.06
CA ARG A 27 -13.01 3.58 -10.31
C ARG A 27 -12.39 4.87 -9.78
N ALA A 28 -11.08 4.86 -9.58
CA ALA A 28 -10.36 6.04 -9.10
C ALA A 28 -8.96 6.06 -9.69
N ASP A 29 -8.33 7.23 -9.64
CA ASP A 29 -6.96 7.36 -10.10
C ASP A 29 -6.03 6.58 -9.21
N GLY A 30 -4.98 6.03 -9.82
CA GLY A 30 -3.93 5.38 -9.07
C GLY A 30 -2.93 6.35 -8.50
N CYS A 31 -1.96 5.82 -7.77
CA CYS A 31 -0.88 6.64 -7.22
C CYS A 31 0.42 5.87 -7.25
N VAL A 32 1.53 6.61 -7.13
CA VAL A 32 2.87 6.05 -7.02
C VAL A 32 3.45 6.53 -5.70
N ILE A 33 3.95 5.60 -4.91
CA ILE A 33 4.62 5.91 -3.64
C ILE A 33 6.08 5.57 -3.82
N GLU A 34 6.92 6.59 -3.85
CA GLU A 34 8.35 6.42 -4.07
C GLU A 34 9.03 5.93 -2.80
N LYS A 35 9.94 4.96 -2.95
CA LYS A 35 10.73 4.44 -1.83
C LYS A 35 9.84 4.07 -0.65
N ALA A 36 8.84 3.25 -0.94
CA ALA A 36 7.76 2.97 -0.01
C ALA A 36 8.20 2.07 1.15
N LEU A 37 7.65 2.36 2.31
CA LEU A 37 7.78 1.54 3.51
C LEU A 37 6.39 1.21 4.04
N LEU A 38 6.23 -0.02 4.51
CA LEU A 38 4.99 -0.41 5.17
C LEU A 38 5.03 0.06 6.62
N VAL A 39 4.03 0.83 7.01
CA VAL A 39 3.89 1.27 8.40
C VAL A 39 3.40 0.08 9.23
N PRO A 40 3.99 -0.18 10.40
CA PRO A 40 3.55 -1.29 11.26
C PRO A 40 2.07 -1.18 11.60
N VAL A 41 1.44 -2.33 11.85
CA VAL A 41 0.00 -2.38 12.13
C VAL A 41 -0.33 -1.54 13.37
N GLU A 42 -1.41 -0.76 13.26
CA GLU A 42 -1.91 0.07 14.33
C GLU A 42 -3.31 -0.38 14.74
N GLU A 43 -3.88 0.27 15.75
CA GLU A 43 -5.19 -0.12 16.29
C GLU A 43 -6.31 -0.09 15.26
N ASP A 44 -6.25 0.85 14.32
CA ASP A 44 -7.27 0.98 13.28
C ASP A 44 -7.17 -0.08 12.20
N ARG A 45 -6.07 -0.83 12.17
CA ARG A 45 -5.79 -1.91 11.19
C ARG A 45 -5.82 -1.45 9.75
N ILE A 46 -5.74 -0.16 9.51
CA ILE A 46 -5.65 0.37 8.15
C ILE A 46 -4.24 0.13 7.63
N VAL A 47 -4.14 -0.34 6.40
CA VAL A 47 -2.83 -0.51 5.77
C VAL A 47 -2.32 0.85 5.34
N LYS A 48 -1.12 1.18 5.78
CA LYS A 48 -0.52 2.48 5.50
C LYS A 48 0.87 2.30 4.92
N LEU A 49 1.18 3.08 3.90
CA LEU A 49 2.53 3.17 3.37
C LEU A 49 3.04 4.59 3.58
N THR A 50 4.35 4.73 3.64
CA THR A 50 4.97 6.05 3.74
C THR A 50 6.12 6.16 2.74
N ASP A 51 6.36 7.36 2.27
CA ASP A 51 7.52 7.70 1.43
C ASP A 51 8.61 8.41 2.25
N GLY A 52 8.44 8.47 3.57
CA GLY A 52 9.34 9.17 4.47
C GLY A 52 8.83 10.55 4.89
N SER A 53 7.93 11.15 4.13
CA SER A 53 7.35 12.45 4.47
C SER A 53 5.83 12.44 4.55
N ARG A 54 5.19 11.52 3.86
CA ARG A 54 3.72 11.43 3.82
C ARG A 54 3.29 10.03 4.18
N GLU A 55 2.08 9.91 4.69
CA GLU A 55 1.45 8.61 4.89
C GLU A 55 0.30 8.46 3.92
N PHE A 56 0.19 7.26 3.36
CA PHE A 56 -0.88 6.90 2.45
C PHE A 56 -1.71 5.82 3.10
N LEU A 57 -2.97 6.11 3.38
CA LEU A 57 -3.90 5.16 3.96
C LEU A 57 -4.62 4.45 2.82
N LEU A 58 -4.56 3.14 2.81
CA LEU A 58 -5.03 2.35 1.67
C LEU A 58 -6.25 1.51 2.03
N ASP A 59 -7.26 1.56 1.18
CA ASP A 59 -8.42 0.67 1.29
C ASP A 59 -8.14 -0.56 0.44
N ALA A 60 -7.80 -1.67 1.11
CA ALA A 60 -7.43 -2.91 0.43
C ALA A 60 -8.54 -3.41 -0.49
N GLU A 61 -9.79 -3.16 -0.16
CA GLU A 61 -10.92 -3.66 -0.93
C GLU A 61 -11.13 -2.92 -2.25
N ARG A 62 -10.51 -1.76 -2.40
CA ARG A 62 -10.65 -0.93 -3.60
C ARG A 62 -9.44 -0.98 -4.51
N ILE A 63 -8.44 -1.74 -4.16
CA ILE A 63 -7.23 -1.86 -4.95
C ILE A 63 -7.46 -2.89 -6.05
N ALA A 64 -7.21 -2.49 -7.29
CA ALA A 64 -7.31 -3.39 -8.45
C ALA A 64 -6.01 -4.17 -8.62
N TRP A 65 -4.87 -3.50 -8.56
CA TRP A 65 -3.57 -4.17 -8.64
C TRP A 65 -2.47 -3.27 -8.07
N ILE A 66 -1.34 -3.90 -7.75
CA ILE A 66 -0.17 -3.22 -7.22
C ILE A 66 1.05 -3.70 -7.99
N GLU A 67 1.93 -2.74 -8.32
CA GLU A 67 3.21 -3.06 -8.94
C GLU A 67 4.31 -2.60 -7.99
N ILE A 68 5.23 -3.50 -7.68
CA ILE A 68 6.37 -3.20 -6.83
C ILE A 68 7.61 -3.24 -7.70
N GLY A 69 8.25 -2.09 -7.86
CA GLY A 69 9.39 -1.91 -8.75
C GLY A 69 10.74 -2.27 -8.18
#